data_9e0dca70f44b1b3b7bb4536fbac5c622
#
_entry.id   9e0dca70f44b1b3b7bb4536fbac5c622
#
_cell.length_a   1.000
_cell.length_b   1.000
_cell.length_c   1.000
_cell.angle_alpha   90.00
_cell.angle_beta   90.00
_cell.angle_gamma   90.00
#
_symmetry.space_group_name_H-M   'P 1'
#
loop_
_entity.id
_entity.type
_entity.pdbx_description
1 polymer ?
#
loop_
_entity_poly.entity_id
_entity_poly.type
_entity_poly.pdbx_seq_one_letter_code
_entity_poly.pdbx_strand_id
1 'polypeptide(L)'
;PVGTLKKIGKTKKRNGTSVTFLPDDTIFSTTNFSYEILAERLRESAFLLKGVKITLTDERGEEPKEEVFHYEEGIKEFVAYLNEEKDTLTPVVYFSGAKEGIEVELAYQYNDGYSENVLSFVNNVRTKDGGTHEVGMKTSMTKAYNEYARKVGLLKEKDKNLEGSDFREGLAAVLSIRVPENLLQFEGQTKGKLGTPLARTVVDNVVGEQMGFYLQENSEMSQSLIRKAIKAREAREAARKAREESRNGKKRKKGESLLSGKLTPAQSRNPKKNELYLVEGDSAGGSAKQGRDRKFQAILPL
;
A
#
# COMPACT_ATOMS: atom_id res chain seq x y z
N PRO A 1 38.50 -23.90 11.16
CA PRO A 1 38.48 -25.30 11.55
C PRO A 1 37.31 -25.61 12.43
N VAL A 2 36.51 -26.63 12.04
CA VAL A 2 35.36 -27.07 12.84
C VAL A 2 35.89 -27.93 13.98
N GLY A 3 35.73 -27.47 15.22
CA GLY A 3 36.09 -28.24 16.41
C GLY A 3 35.09 -29.37 16.70
N THR A 4 35.55 -30.40 17.38
CA THR A 4 34.69 -31.51 17.83
C THR A 4 33.90 -31.10 19.05
N LEU A 5 32.60 -31.39 19.09
CA LEU A 5 31.74 -31.16 20.26
C LEU A 5 32.26 -32.02 21.45
N LYS A 6 32.59 -31.39 22.57
CA LYS A 6 33.03 -32.07 23.78
C LYS A 6 32.08 -31.81 24.92
N LYS A 7 31.64 -32.88 25.60
CA LYS A 7 30.88 -32.78 26.84
C LYS A 7 31.83 -32.42 27.98
N ILE A 8 31.64 -31.24 28.58
CA ILE A 8 32.50 -30.74 29.66
C ILE A 8 31.91 -30.93 31.07
N GLY A 9 30.62 -31.31 31.20
CA GLY A 9 30.02 -31.53 32.50
C GLY A 9 28.48 -31.73 32.46
N LYS A 10 27.91 -31.77 33.62
CA LYS A 10 26.43 -31.73 33.85
C LYS A 10 26.06 -30.38 34.44
N THR A 11 24.92 -29.84 34.05
CA THR A 11 24.37 -28.60 34.62
C THR A 11 23.09 -28.87 35.35
N LYS A 12 22.83 -28.11 36.43
CA LYS A 12 21.54 -28.03 37.12
C LYS A 12 20.71 -26.84 36.65
N LYS A 13 21.25 -25.99 35.77
CA LYS A 13 20.58 -24.84 35.20
C LYS A 13 19.61 -25.28 34.08
N ARG A 14 18.60 -24.44 33.77
CA ARG A 14 17.73 -24.64 32.60
C ARG A 14 18.59 -24.72 31.33
N ASN A 15 18.09 -25.42 30.31
CA ASN A 15 18.74 -25.49 29.00
C ASN A 15 18.84 -24.10 28.38
N GLY A 16 19.96 -23.84 27.72
CA GLY A 16 20.18 -22.58 27.06
C GLY A 16 21.43 -22.60 26.19
N THR A 17 21.55 -21.65 25.31
CA THR A 17 22.73 -21.45 24.44
C THR A 17 23.23 -20.02 24.62
N SER A 18 24.54 -19.85 24.69
CA SER A 18 25.22 -18.57 24.64
C SER A 18 26.10 -18.50 23.40
N VAL A 19 25.95 -17.44 22.62
CA VAL A 19 26.75 -17.18 21.43
C VAL A 19 27.43 -15.83 21.59
N THR A 20 28.73 -15.80 21.46
CA THR A 20 29.54 -14.56 21.46
C THR A 20 30.29 -14.48 20.14
N PHE A 21 30.24 -13.33 19.50
CA PHE A 21 30.96 -13.10 18.25
C PHE A 21 31.49 -11.67 18.17
N LEU A 22 32.53 -11.47 17.38
CA LEU A 22 33.05 -10.17 16.99
C LEU A 22 32.98 -10.09 15.47
N PRO A 23 32.31 -9.05 14.89
CA PRO A 23 32.32 -8.86 13.46
C PRO A 23 33.71 -8.61 12.93
N ASP A 24 34.03 -9.15 11.75
CA ASP A 24 35.33 -8.98 11.09
C ASP A 24 35.38 -7.64 10.38
N ASP A 25 36.25 -6.72 10.80
CA ASP A 25 36.41 -5.38 10.25
C ASP A 25 37.07 -5.35 8.86
N THR A 26 37.63 -6.47 8.43
CA THR A 26 38.16 -6.64 7.06
C THR A 26 37.05 -6.97 6.05
N ILE A 27 35.87 -7.45 6.52
CA ILE A 27 34.73 -7.82 5.69
C ILE A 27 33.61 -6.75 5.78
N PHE A 28 33.34 -6.26 6.98
CA PHE A 28 32.29 -5.32 7.23
C PHE A 28 32.80 -3.88 7.25
N SER A 29 32.15 -2.98 6.52
CA SER A 29 32.50 -1.56 6.48
C SER A 29 32.29 -0.84 7.83
N THR A 30 31.48 -1.41 8.71
CA THR A 30 31.30 -0.98 10.10
C THR A 30 31.01 -2.18 10.99
N THR A 31 31.61 -2.22 12.16
CA THR A 31 31.40 -3.22 13.21
C THR A 31 30.58 -2.66 14.38
N ASN A 32 30.18 -1.38 14.30
CA ASN A 32 29.32 -0.75 15.29
C ASN A 32 27.86 -1.05 15.03
N PHE A 33 27.19 -1.72 15.97
CA PHE A 33 25.76 -1.98 15.91
C PHE A 33 24.98 -0.73 16.32
N SER A 34 23.90 -0.40 15.55
CA SER A 34 22.92 0.60 15.98
C SER A 34 21.94 -0.05 16.95
N TYR A 35 21.79 0.56 18.13
CA TYR A 35 20.84 0.15 19.15
C TYR A 35 19.41 0.19 18.59
N GLU A 36 19.05 1.27 17.91
CA GLU A 36 17.70 1.53 17.39
C GLU A 36 17.29 0.46 16.37
N ILE A 37 18.19 0.09 15.44
CA ILE A 37 17.93 -0.95 14.44
C ILE A 37 17.73 -2.31 15.11
N LEU A 38 18.55 -2.64 16.12
CA LEU A 38 18.40 -3.89 16.86
C LEU A 38 17.09 -3.90 17.67
N ALA A 39 16.79 -2.81 18.38
CA ALA A 39 15.58 -2.68 19.18
C ALA A 39 14.31 -2.85 18.31
N GLU A 40 14.26 -2.20 17.13
CA GLU A 40 13.14 -2.34 16.19
C GLU A 40 12.97 -3.80 15.73
N ARG A 41 14.07 -4.48 15.35
CA ARG A 41 14.02 -5.87 14.90
C ARG A 41 13.66 -6.86 16.00
N LEU A 42 14.14 -6.64 17.21
CA LEU A 42 13.81 -7.48 18.36
C LEU A 42 12.36 -7.28 18.82
N ARG A 43 11.86 -6.05 18.75
CA ARG A 43 10.44 -5.71 18.99
C ARG A 43 9.55 -6.41 17.98
N GLU A 44 9.82 -6.30 16.66
CA GLU A 44 9.10 -7.05 15.61
C GLU A 44 9.07 -8.55 15.92
N SER A 45 10.24 -9.11 16.29
CA SER A 45 10.35 -10.54 16.60
C SER A 45 9.54 -10.93 17.84
N ALA A 46 9.51 -10.09 18.87
CA ALA A 46 8.76 -10.34 20.08
C ALA A 46 7.23 -10.30 19.83
N PHE A 47 6.75 -9.40 18.97
CA PHE A 47 5.35 -9.39 18.54
C PHE A 47 4.94 -10.66 17.78
N LEU A 48 5.83 -11.21 16.95
CA LEU A 48 5.55 -12.42 16.17
C LEU A 48 5.63 -13.71 17.00
N LEU A 49 6.31 -13.67 18.15
CA LEU A 49 6.57 -14.81 19.01
C LEU A 49 5.88 -14.62 20.36
N LYS A 50 4.56 -14.80 20.38
CA LYS A 50 3.73 -14.62 21.59
C LYS A 50 4.36 -15.21 22.85
N GLY A 51 4.42 -14.41 23.93
CA GLY A 51 4.92 -14.82 25.22
C GLY A 51 6.45 -14.97 25.33
N VAL A 52 7.20 -14.75 24.23
CA VAL A 52 8.66 -14.74 24.30
C VAL A 52 9.13 -13.40 24.88
N LYS A 53 10.01 -13.47 25.89
CA LYS A 53 10.68 -12.30 26.45
C LYS A 53 12.05 -12.13 25.82
N ILE A 54 12.27 -10.99 25.18
CA ILE A 54 13.56 -10.61 24.60
C ILE A 54 14.09 -9.40 25.36
N THR A 55 15.33 -9.47 25.80
CA THR A 55 16.03 -8.35 26.45
C THR A 55 17.20 -7.90 25.59
N LEU A 56 17.26 -6.61 25.31
CA LEU A 56 18.39 -5.96 24.64
C LEU A 56 19.12 -5.10 25.65
N THR A 57 20.41 -5.36 25.84
CA THR A 57 21.26 -4.55 26.72
C THR A 57 22.44 -4.01 25.92
N ASP A 58 22.64 -2.71 25.97
CA ASP A 58 23.81 -2.01 25.40
C ASP A 58 24.72 -1.57 26.54
N GLU A 59 25.90 -2.17 26.62
CA GLU A 59 26.91 -1.94 27.67
C GLU A 59 28.04 -0.98 27.23
N ARG A 60 27.90 -0.31 26.06
CA ARG A 60 28.94 0.57 25.52
C ARG A 60 29.02 1.94 26.20
N GLY A 61 27.96 2.37 26.86
CA GLY A 61 27.89 3.63 27.59
C GLY A 61 28.42 3.52 29.03
N GLU A 62 28.47 4.64 29.74
CA GLU A 62 28.82 4.65 31.18
C GLU A 62 27.79 3.88 32.01
N GLU A 63 26.53 3.98 31.65
CA GLU A 63 25.43 3.19 32.22
C GLU A 63 24.85 2.26 31.17
N PRO A 64 24.59 0.97 31.48
CA PRO A 64 23.94 0.05 30.58
C PRO A 64 22.51 0.51 30.22
N LYS A 65 22.19 0.53 28.93
CA LYS A 65 20.84 0.77 28.43
C LYS A 65 20.16 -0.58 28.21
N GLU A 66 19.06 -0.85 28.93
CA GLU A 66 18.32 -2.11 28.80
C GLU A 66 16.87 -1.84 28.36
N GLU A 67 16.37 -2.65 27.42
CA GLU A 67 14.97 -2.65 26.97
C GLU A 67 14.46 -4.09 26.90
N VAL A 68 13.23 -4.30 27.37
CA VAL A 68 12.60 -5.63 27.40
C VAL A 68 11.38 -5.62 26.49
N PHE A 69 11.35 -6.54 25.55
CA PHE A 69 10.23 -6.77 24.64
C PHE A 69 9.51 -8.05 25.05
N HIS A 70 8.23 -7.91 25.41
CA HIS A 70 7.40 -9.04 25.81
C HIS A 70 5.93 -8.74 25.54
N TYR A 71 5.30 -9.51 24.66
CA TYR A 71 3.95 -9.26 24.16
C TYR A 71 3.13 -10.56 24.23
N GLU A 72 2.02 -10.52 24.96
CA GLU A 72 1.16 -11.68 25.19
C GLU A 72 0.14 -11.89 24.08
N GLU A 73 -0.35 -10.81 23.45
CA GLU A 73 -1.34 -10.88 22.38
C GLU A 73 -0.75 -10.87 20.97
N GLY A 74 0.57 -10.77 20.85
CA GLY A 74 1.29 -10.94 19.59
C GLY A 74 0.98 -9.85 18.55
N ILE A 75 0.54 -10.24 17.35
CA ILE A 75 0.30 -9.29 16.25
C ILE A 75 -0.84 -8.30 16.51
N LYS A 76 -1.72 -8.55 17.48
CA LYS A 76 -2.73 -7.56 17.90
C LYS A 76 -2.08 -6.35 18.56
N GLU A 77 -1.14 -6.60 19.49
CA GLU A 77 -0.37 -5.52 20.13
C GLU A 77 0.54 -4.82 19.12
N PHE A 78 1.01 -5.55 18.11
CA PHE A 78 1.79 -4.96 17.03
C PHE A 78 0.98 -3.93 16.23
N VAL A 79 -0.26 -4.24 15.87
CA VAL A 79 -1.14 -3.29 15.18
C VAL A 79 -1.48 -2.09 16.06
N ALA A 80 -1.73 -2.30 17.36
CA ALA A 80 -1.94 -1.21 18.31
C ALA A 80 -0.69 -0.29 18.38
N TYR A 81 0.50 -0.86 18.44
CA TYR A 81 1.76 -0.13 18.41
C TYR A 81 1.92 0.70 17.11
N LEU A 82 1.56 0.15 15.94
CA LEU A 82 1.62 0.89 14.66
C LEU A 82 0.68 2.10 14.60
N ASN A 83 -0.31 2.15 15.49
CA ASN A 83 -1.30 3.22 15.60
C ASN A 83 -1.21 4.04 16.90
N GLU A 84 -0.17 3.85 17.72
CA GLU A 84 -0.03 4.45 19.04
C GLU A 84 -0.18 5.99 19.03
N GLU A 85 0.31 6.64 17.95
CA GLU A 85 0.24 8.09 17.78
C GLU A 85 -0.88 8.55 16.83
N LYS A 86 -1.89 7.70 16.55
CA LYS A 86 -2.96 7.99 15.58
C LYS A 86 -4.33 7.86 16.19
N ASP A 87 -5.25 8.69 15.71
CA ASP A 87 -6.66 8.57 16.06
C ASP A 87 -7.26 7.35 15.38
N THR A 88 -7.63 6.33 16.17
CA THR A 88 -8.14 5.07 15.67
C THR A 88 -9.65 5.12 15.46
N LEU A 89 -10.12 4.57 14.34
CA LEU A 89 -11.54 4.53 13.96
C LEU A 89 -12.21 3.22 14.35
N THR A 90 -11.41 2.17 14.61
CA THR A 90 -11.89 0.83 14.93
C THR A 90 -11.09 0.22 16.07
N PRO A 91 -11.63 -0.76 16.81
CA PRO A 91 -10.79 -1.64 17.62
C PRO A 91 -9.84 -2.43 16.73
N VAL A 92 -8.83 -3.08 17.33
CA VAL A 92 -7.98 -4.03 16.62
C VAL A 92 -8.81 -5.27 16.31
N VAL A 93 -8.90 -5.61 15.03
CA VAL A 93 -9.56 -6.81 14.50
C VAL A 93 -8.53 -7.89 14.32
N TYR A 94 -8.86 -9.13 14.69
CA TYR A 94 -7.95 -10.26 14.58
C TYR A 94 -8.65 -11.46 13.96
N PHE A 95 -8.02 -12.05 12.97
CA PHE A 95 -8.43 -13.28 12.32
C PHE A 95 -7.33 -14.32 12.39
N SER A 96 -7.69 -15.57 12.55
CA SER A 96 -6.75 -16.68 12.45
C SER A 96 -7.43 -17.89 11.84
N GLY A 97 -6.67 -18.69 11.10
CA GLY A 97 -7.14 -19.92 10.51
C GLY A 97 -6.01 -20.71 9.86
N ALA A 98 -6.30 -21.97 9.57
CA ALA A 98 -5.34 -22.84 8.88
C ALA A 98 -6.05 -23.62 7.78
N LYS A 99 -5.41 -23.74 6.63
CA LYS A 99 -5.89 -24.53 5.51
C LYS A 99 -4.71 -25.06 4.70
N GLU A 100 -4.79 -26.30 4.26
CA GLU A 100 -3.75 -26.94 3.43
C GLU A 100 -2.34 -26.88 4.04
N GLY A 101 -2.27 -26.94 5.38
CA GLY A 101 -1.01 -26.87 6.13
C GLY A 101 -0.42 -25.45 6.29
N ILE A 102 -1.06 -24.43 5.71
CA ILE A 102 -0.66 -23.02 5.89
C ILE A 102 -1.52 -22.42 7.00
N GLU A 103 -0.86 -21.86 8.02
CA GLU A 103 -1.50 -21.08 9.07
C GLU A 103 -1.48 -19.60 8.69
N VAL A 104 -2.58 -18.89 8.97
CA VAL A 104 -2.76 -17.47 8.66
C VAL A 104 -3.21 -16.76 9.92
N GLU A 105 -2.52 -15.69 10.26
CA GLU A 105 -2.92 -14.71 11.27
C GLU A 105 -2.94 -13.32 10.63
N LEU A 106 -4.02 -12.58 10.80
CA LEU A 106 -4.18 -11.20 10.36
C LEU A 106 -4.71 -10.36 11.53
N ALA A 107 -3.98 -9.32 11.89
CA ALA A 107 -4.51 -8.25 12.72
C ALA A 107 -4.56 -6.97 11.91
N TYR A 108 -5.61 -6.15 12.09
CA TYR A 108 -5.70 -4.86 11.42
C TYR A 108 -6.54 -3.87 12.23
N GLN A 109 -6.33 -2.60 11.96
CA GLN A 109 -7.07 -1.49 12.56
C GLN A 109 -7.09 -0.32 11.58
N TYR A 110 -8.17 0.44 11.59
CA TYR A 110 -8.25 1.68 10.81
C TYR A 110 -7.99 2.90 11.69
N ASN A 111 -7.29 3.86 11.13
CA ASN A 111 -7.10 5.20 11.69
C ASN A 111 -7.67 6.28 10.76
N ASP A 112 -7.64 7.52 11.19
CA ASP A 112 -8.15 8.68 10.44
C ASP A 112 -7.25 9.12 9.29
N GLY A 113 -6.03 8.58 9.18
CA GLY A 113 -5.05 8.89 8.14
C GLY A 113 -5.46 8.39 6.74
N TYR A 114 -4.61 8.72 5.77
CA TYR A 114 -4.80 8.40 4.35
C TYR A 114 -3.80 7.37 3.83
N SER A 115 -2.76 7.04 4.60
CA SER A 115 -1.72 6.10 4.21
C SER A 115 -2.04 4.67 4.62
N GLU A 116 -1.68 3.72 3.76
CA GLU A 116 -1.66 2.28 4.06
C GLU A 116 -0.35 1.93 4.78
N ASN A 117 -0.42 1.18 5.87
CA ASN A 117 0.73 0.60 6.56
C ASN A 117 0.50 -0.90 6.77
N VAL A 118 0.96 -1.71 5.83
CA VAL A 118 0.83 -3.18 5.88
C VAL A 118 2.20 -3.82 6.06
N LEU A 119 2.35 -4.57 7.13
CA LEU A 119 3.51 -5.40 7.39
C LEU A 119 3.14 -6.86 7.16
N SER A 120 3.94 -7.57 6.35
CA SER A 120 3.69 -8.97 6.07
C SER A 120 4.90 -9.84 6.40
N PHE A 121 4.63 -11.03 6.95
CA PHE A 121 5.63 -11.97 7.44
C PHE A 121 5.31 -13.40 7.00
N VAL A 122 6.36 -14.13 6.66
CA VAL A 122 6.29 -15.56 6.34
C VAL A 122 7.31 -16.29 7.19
N ASN A 123 6.87 -17.22 8.01
CA ASN A 123 7.73 -17.94 8.96
C ASN A 123 8.61 -16.98 9.79
N ASN A 124 8.01 -15.89 10.30
CA ASN A 124 8.63 -14.80 11.06
C ASN A 124 9.68 -13.96 10.28
N VAL A 125 9.78 -14.15 8.96
CA VAL A 125 10.62 -13.33 8.09
C VAL A 125 9.79 -12.25 7.44
N ARG A 126 10.20 -10.98 7.56
CA ARG A 126 9.49 -9.84 6.94
C ARG A 126 9.62 -9.88 5.42
N THR A 127 8.50 -9.86 4.73
CA THR A 127 8.43 -9.78 3.27
C THR A 127 8.25 -8.33 2.84
N LYS A 128 9.37 -7.59 2.74
CA LYS A 128 9.35 -6.14 2.45
C LYS A 128 8.75 -5.80 1.08
N ASP A 129 8.86 -6.72 0.13
CA ASP A 129 8.34 -6.60 -1.23
C ASP A 129 6.98 -7.31 -1.39
N GLY A 130 6.35 -7.70 -0.26
CA GLY A 130 5.06 -8.38 -0.23
C GLY A 130 5.11 -9.81 -0.76
N GLY A 131 4.13 -10.19 -1.55
CA GLY A 131 4.03 -11.51 -2.17
C GLY A 131 2.60 -12.01 -2.31
N THR A 132 2.48 -13.29 -2.66
CA THR A 132 1.18 -13.94 -2.94
C THR A 132 0.20 -13.87 -1.77
N HIS A 133 0.68 -13.99 -0.52
CA HIS A 133 -0.12 -13.88 0.71
C HIS A 133 -0.74 -12.49 0.89
N GLU A 134 0.04 -11.44 0.65
CA GLU A 134 -0.45 -10.05 0.75
C GLU A 134 -1.47 -9.75 -0.35
N VAL A 135 -1.24 -10.27 -1.57
CA VAL A 135 -2.21 -10.17 -2.66
C VAL A 135 -3.52 -10.87 -2.28
N GLY A 136 -3.46 -12.06 -1.67
CA GLY A 136 -4.63 -12.79 -1.16
C GLY A 136 -5.43 -11.95 -0.16
N MET A 137 -4.77 -11.39 0.85
CA MET A 137 -5.39 -10.51 1.85
C MET A 137 -6.07 -9.28 1.20
N LYS A 138 -5.34 -8.55 0.37
CA LYS A 138 -5.86 -7.32 -0.28
C LYS A 138 -7.04 -7.62 -1.21
N THR A 139 -7.02 -8.76 -1.89
CA THR A 139 -8.11 -9.19 -2.77
C THR A 139 -9.34 -9.56 -1.96
N SER A 140 -9.21 -10.41 -0.95
CA SER A 140 -10.33 -10.86 -0.12
C SER A 140 -10.99 -9.73 0.65
N MET A 141 -10.20 -8.83 1.27
CA MET A 141 -10.74 -7.65 1.94
C MET A 141 -11.54 -6.77 0.97
N THR A 142 -10.99 -6.47 -0.21
CA THR A 142 -11.67 -5.64 -1.22
C THR A 142 -12.98 -6.28 -1.67
N LYS A 143 -12.98 -7.59 -1.89
CA LYS A 143 -14.17 -8.35 -2.27
C LYS A 143 -15.22 -8.32 -1.17
N ALA A 144 -14.86 -8.67 0.06
CA ALA A 144 -15.78 -8.72 1.19
C ALA A 144 -16.44 -7.35 1.47
N TYR A 145 -15.68 -6.27 1.43
CA TYR A 145 -16.24 -4.92 1.62
C TYR A 145 -17.20 -4.54 0.48
N ASN A 146 -16.89 -4.81 -0.79
CA ASN A 146 -17.79 -4.53 -1.90
C ASN A 146 -19.08 -5.34 -1.85
N GLU A 147 -19.01 -6.63 -1.52
CA GLU A 147 -20.17 -7.50 -1.36
C GLU A 147 -21.06 -7.01 -0.22
N TYR A 148 -20.46 -6.69 0.93
CA TYR A 148 -21.20 -6.15 2.07
C TYR A 148 -21.82 -4.78 1.77
N ALA A 149 -21.10 -3.88 1.11
CA ALA A 149 -21.62 -2.56 0.71
C ALA A 149 -22.86 -2.67 -0.19
N ARG A 150 -22.91 -3.65 -1.10
CA ARG A 150 -24.10 -3.95 -1.91
C ARG A 150 -25.23 -4.54 -1.07
N LYS A 151 -24.91 -5.48 -0.18
CA LYS A 151 -25.90 -6.11 0.71
C LYS A 151 -26.63 -5.10 1.59
N VAL A 152 -25.93 -4.07 2.09
CA VAL A 152 -26.53 -3.01 2.93
C VAL A 152 -27.00 -1.79 2.14
N GLY A 153 -26.94 -1.83 0.80
CA GLY A 153 -27.48 -0.77 -0.08
C GLY A 153 -26.63 0.51 -0.16
N LEU A 154 -25.39 0.50 0.34
CA LEU A 154 -24.44 1.62 0.21
C LEU A 154 -23.84 1.72 -1.20
N LEU A 155 -23.79 0.60 -1.94
CA LEU A 155 -23.51 0.54 -3.36
C LEU A 155 -24.71 -0.07 -4.09
N LYS A 156 -25.19 0.60 -5.15
CA LYS A 156 -26.25 0.10 -6.03
C LYS A 156 -25.67 -0.93 -7.01
N GLU A 157 -26.50 -1.79 -7.59
CA GLU A 157 -26.05 -2.79 -8.57
C GLU A 157 -25.29 -2.20 -9.76
N LYS A 158 -25.74 -1.03 -10.24
CA LYS A 158 -25.12 -0.30 -11.37
C LYS A 158 -23.84 0.45 -11.01
N ASP A 159 -23.54 0.62 -9.72
CA ASP A 159 -22.36 1.36 -9.28
C ASP A 159 -21.11 0.49 -9.52
N LYS A 160 -20.02 1.13 -9.91
CA LYS A 160 -18.71 0.47 -10.00
C LYS A 160 -18.25 0.06 -8.60
N ASN A 161 -17.54 -1.06 -8.54
CA ASN A 161 -16.89 -1.47 -7.31
C ASN A 161 -15.88 -0.41 -6.84
N LEU A 162 -15.74 -0.30 -5.53
CA LEU A 162 -14.65 0.44 -4.91
C LEU A 162 -13.35 -0.31 -5.17
N GLU A 163 -12.28 0.43 -5.42
CA GLU A 163 -10.95 -0.15 -5.59
C GLU A 163 -10.33 -0.52 -4.23
N GLY A 164 -9.40 -1.46 -4.22
CA GLY A 164 -8.72 -1.83 -2.99
C GLY A 164 -8.00 -0.66 -2.31
N SER A 165 -7.46 0.29 -3.08
CA SER A 165 -6.87 1.53 -2.56
C SER A 165 -7.86 2.37 -1.74
N ASP A 166 -9.14 2.40 -2.14
CA ASP A 166 -10.16 3.20 -1.45
C ASP A 166 -10.43 2.63 -0.03
N PHE A 167 -10.31 1.31 0.15
CA PHE A 167 -10.46 0.66 1.46
C PHE A 167 -9.20 0.68 2.31
N ARG A 168 -8.04 0.89 1.72
CA ARG A 168 -6.78 0.84 2.46
C ARG A 168 -6.29 2.19 2.97
N GLU A 169 -7.04 3.26 2.73
CA GLU A 169 -6.76 4.55 3.37
C GLU A 169 -6.94 4.47 4.88
N GLY A 170 -5.85 4.71 5.61
CA GLY A 170 -5.81 4.62 7.07
C GLY A 170 -5.76 3.19 7.62
N LEU A 171 -5.50 2.19 6.77
CA LEU A 171 -5.33 0.80 7.21
C LEU A 171 -3.93 0.57 7.79
N ALA A 172 -3.85 0.13 9.04
CA ALA A 172 -2.69 -0.52 9.63
C ALA A 172 -2.96 -2.01 9.78
N ALA A 173 -2.11 -2.86 9.22
CA ALA A 173 -2.32 -4.32 9.25
C ALA A 173 -1.00 -5.08 9.39
N VAL A 174 -1.06 -6.18 10.10
CA VAL A 174 0.03 -7.17 10.21
C VAL A 174 -0.53 -8.53 9.77
N LEU A 175 0.05 -9.05 8.70
CA LEU A 175 -0.24 -10.38 8.17
C LEU A 175 0.93 -11.30 8.47
N SER A 176 0.71 -12.36 9.22
CA SER A 176 1.70 -13.40 9.51
C SER A 176 1.20 -14.74 9.03
N ILE A 177 1.99 -15.43 8.21
CA ILE A 177 1.67 -16.78 7.77
C ILE A 177 2.79 -17.75 8.09
N ARG A 178 2.42 -19.00 8.36
CA ARG A 178 3.34 -20.11 8.47
C ARG A 178 3.13 -21.08 7.33
N VAL A 179 4.16 -21.28 6.54
CA VAL A 179 4.16 -22.12 5.33
C VAL A 179 5.10 -23.28 5.55
N PRO A 180 4.68 -24.54 5.32
CA PRO A 180 5.58 -25.70 5.35
C PRO A 180 6.77 -25.51 4.40
N GLU A 181 7.94 -25.99 4.81
CA GLU A 181 9.21 -25.77 4.08
C GLU A 181 9.14 -26.30 2.64
N ASN A 182 8.48 -27.43 2.42
CA ASN A 182 8.31 -28.04 1.10
C ASN A 182 7.41 -27.23 0.14
N LEU A 183 6.63 -26.26 0.64
CA LEU A 183 5.78 -25.38 -0.16
C LEU A 183 6.38 -23.97 -0.27
N LEU A 184 7.42 -23.68 0.48
CA LEU A 184 7.98 -22.36 0.64
C LEU A 184 8.81 -21.94 -0.58
N GLN A 185 8.36 -20.90 -1.28
CA GLN A 185 9.06 -20.33 -2.43
C GLN A 185 9.20 -18.83 -2.26
N PHE A 186 10.42 -18.34 -2.17
CA PHE A 186 10.70 -16.89 -2.15
C PHE A 186 11.30 -16.46 -3.48
N GLU A 187 10.99 -15.23 -3.87
CA GLU A 187 11.71 -14.55 -4.94
C GLU A 187 12.97 -13.90 -4.34
N GLY A 188 14.12 -14.34 -4.82
CA GLY A 188 15.44 -13.85 -4.40
C GLY A 188 15.96 -14.38 -3.04
N GLN A 189 17.26 -14.21 -2.84
CA GLN A 189 17.98 -14.69 -1.67
C GLN A 189 17.60 -13.96 -0.37
N THR A 190 17.19 -12.71 -0.47
CA THR A 190 16.80 -11.87 0.69
C THR A 190 15.45 -12.24 1.28
N LYS A 191 14.70 -13.16 0.66
CA LYS A 191 13.34 -13.58 1.07
C LYS A 191 12.34 -12.42 1.18
N GLY A 192 12.58 -11.34 0.45
CA GLY A 192 11.77 -10.13 0.49
C GLY A 192 10.36 -10.31 -0.05
N LYS A 193 10.14 -11.30 -0.93
CA LYS A 193 8.86 -11.54 -1.59
C LYS A 193 8.50 -13.02 -1.63
N LEU A 194 7.28 -13.35 -1.19
CA LEU A 194 6.76 -14.71 -1.27
C LEU A 194 6.18 -15.01 -2.66
N GLY A 195 6.65 -16.10 -3.29
CA GLY A 195 6.17 -16.58 -4.58
C GLY A 195 5.16 -17.73 -4.52
N THR A 196 5.00 -18.40 -3.37
CA THR A 196 4.14 -19.58 -3.19
C THR A 196 2.68 -19.32 -3.63
N PRO A 197 2.17 -19.91 -4.77
CA PRO A 197 0.81 -19.58 -5.26
C PRO A 197 -0.29 -19.99 -4.31
N LEU A 198 -0.11 -21.13 -3.62
CA LEU A 198 -1.08 -21.66 -2.67
C LEU A 198 -1.36 -20.70 -1.50
N ALA A 199 -0.35 -19.95 -1.06
CA ALA A 199 -0.50 -18.98 0.01
C ALA A 199 -1.54 -17.89 -0.33
N ARG A 200 -1.63 -17.47 -1.60
CA ARG A 200 -2.66 -16.54 -2.06
C ARG A 200 -4.07 -17.08 -1.83
N THR A 201 -4.30 -18.32 -2.28
CA THR A 201 -5.61 -18.96 -2.19
C THR A 201 -6.03 -19.22 -0.75
N VAL A 202 -5.09 -19.66 0.09
CA VAL A 202 -5.36 -19.93 1.51
C VAL A 202 -5.69 -18.65 2.26
N VAL A 203 -4.88 -17.60 2.07
CA VAL A 203 -5.12 -16.31 2.71
C VAL A 203 -6.44 -15.69 2.22
N ASP A 204 -6.72 -15.74 0.90
CA ASP A 204 -7.99 -15.24 0.35
C ASP A 204 -9.20 -15.94 0.99
N ASN A 205 -9.14 -17.26 1.14
CA ASN A 205 -10.23 -18.03 1.75
C ASN A 205 -10.40 -17.70 3.25
N VAL A 206 -9.31 -17.78 4.03
CA VAL A 206 -9.37 -17.56 5.49
C VAL A 206 -9.81 -16.14 5.80
N VAL A 207 -9.20 -15.14 5.17
CA VAL A 207 -9.54 -13.74 5.41
C VAL A 207 -10.93 -13.41 4.88
N GLY A 208 -11.30 -13.90 3.69
CA GLY A 208 -12.60 -13.62 3.08
C GLY A 208 -13.76 -14.18 3.92
N GLU A 209 -13.63 -15.40 4.44
CA GLU A 209 -14.63 -16.02 5.31
C GLU A 209 -14.81 -15.23 6.63
N GLN A 210 -13.72 -14.96 7.33
CA GLN A 210 -13.72 -14.22 8.60
C GLN A 210 -14.25 -12.79 8.41
N MET A 211 -13.85 -12.10 7.36
CA MET A 211 -14.38 -10.78 7.01
C MET A 211 -15.89 -10.81 6.78
N GLY A 212 -16.38 -11.83 6.09
CA GLY A 212 -17.81 -11.97 5.81
C GLY A 212 -18.66 -12.02 7.08
N PHE A 213 -18.21 -12.72 8.11
CA PHE A 213 -18.87 -12.76 9.43
C PHE A 213 -18.69 -11.42 10.17
N TYR A 214 -17.46 -10.95 10.29
CA TYR A 214 -17.12 -9.75 11.03
C TYR A 214 -17.90 -8.51 10.58
N LEU A 215 -18.03 -8.30 9.27
CA LEU A 215 -18.74 -7.15 8.70
C LEU A 215 -20.23 -7.16 9.03
N GLN A 216 -20.83 -8.33 9.15
CA GLN A 216 -22.24 -8.48 9.52
C GLN A 216 -22.47 -8.27 11.02
N GLU A 217 -21.59 -8.78 11.86
CA GLU A 217 -21.64 -8.64 13.31
C GLU A 217 -21.39 -7.20 13.76
N ASN A 218 -20.54 -6.46 13.03
CA ASN A 218 -20.13 -5.09 13.36
C ASN A 218 -20.69 -4.08 12.34
N SER A 219 -21.99 -4.12 12.10
CA SER A 219 -22.67 -3.41 11.00
C SER A 219 -22.42 -1.90 10.98
N GLU A 220 -22.55 -1.20 12.10
CA GLU A 220 -22.40 0.27 12.15
C GLU A 220 -20.97 0.70 11.78
N MET A 221 -19.98 0.05 12.37
CA MET A 221 -18.58 0.32 12.10
C MET A 221 -18.23 -0.02 10.65
N SER A 222 -18.68 -1.17 10.15
CA SER A 222 -18.46 -1.62 8.77
C SER A 222 -19.04 -0.62 7.77
N GLN A 223 -20.25 -0.12 8.01
CA GLN A 223 -20.86 0.91 7.17
C GLN A 223 -20.10 2.24 7.23
N SER A 224 -19.57 2.62 8.40
CA SER A 224 -18.75 3.83 8.55
C SER A 224 -17.47 3.74 7.70
N LEU A 225 -16.78 2.60 7.74
CA LEU A 225 -15.59 2.34 6.91
C LEU A 225 -15.92 2.37 5.40
N ILE A 226 -17.05 1.79 4.99
CA ILE A 226 -17.48 1.84 3.59
C ILE A 226 -17.78 3.27 3.15
N ARG A 227 -18.41 4.10 3.99
CA ARG A 227 -18.62 5.53 3.69
C ARG A 227 -17.30 6.27 3.55
N LYS A 228 -16.30 5.96 4.39
CA LYS A 228 -14.93 6.50 4.23
C LYS A 228 -14.34 6.10 2.87
N ALA A 229 -14.45 4.83 2.49
CA ALA A 229 -13.97 4.34 1.19
C ALA A 229 -14.71 4.97 -0.01
N ILE A 230 -16.01 5.24 0.11
CA ILE A 230 -16.78 5.97 -0.93
C ILE A 230 -16.22 7.40 -1.09
N LYS A 231 -15.96 8.11 0.00
CA LYS A 231 -15.33 9.43 -0.05
C LYS A 231 -13.93 9.39 -0.68
N ALA A 232 -13.12 8.37 -0.34
CA ALA A 232 -11.81 8.15 -0.95
C ALA A 232 -11.90 7.97 -2.47
N ARG A 233 -12.85 7.15 -2.96
CA ARG A 233 -13.14 7.01 -4.39
C ARG A 233 -13.50 8.35 -5.04
N GLU A 234 -14.42 9.12 -4.45
CA GLU A 234 -14.84 10.41 -4.98
C GLU A 234 -13.65 11.37 -5.10
N ALA A 235 -12.80 11.45 -4.08
CA ALA A 235 -11.58 12.26 -4.10
C ALA A 235 -10.60 11.80 -5.19
N ARG A 236 -10.38 10.49 -5.32
CA ARG A 236 -9.52 9.88 -6.35
C ARG A 236 -10.05 10.17 -7.77
N GLU A 237 -11.35 10.01 -7.99
CA GLU A 237 -11.96 10.28 -9.29
C GLU A 237 -11.94 11.78 -9.65
N ALA A 238 -12.18 12.66 -8.69
CA ALA A 238 -12.07 14.11 -8.87
C ALA A 238 -10.63 14.51 -9.23
N ALA A 239 -9.64 13.98 -8.52
CA ALA A 239 -8.23 14.22 -8.80
C ALA A 239 -7.82 13.73 -10.19
N ARG A 240 -8.30 12.54 -10.61
CA ARG A 240 -8.07 12.01 -11.96
C ARG A 240 -8.66 12.91 -13.02
N LYS A 241 -9.92 13.33 -12.86
CA LYS A 241 -10.62 14.23 -13.80
C LYS A 241 -9.89 15.56 -13.94
N ALA A 242 -9.48 16.17 -12.84
CA ALA A 242 -8.72 17.42 -12.85
C ALA A 242 -7.38 17.30 -13.61
N ARG A 243 -6.68 16.16 -13.44
CA ARG A 243 -5.42 15.87 -14.18
C ARG A 243 -5.68 15.70 -15.68
N GLU A 244 -6.74 15.00 -16.06
CA GLU A 244 -7.14 14.80 -17.46
C GLU A 244 -7.52 16.12 -18.13
N GLU A 245 -8.30 16.97 -17.44
CA GLU A 245 -8.67 18.30 -17.92
C GLU A 245 -7.45 19.21 -18.10
N SER A 246 -6.51 19.20 -17.12
CA SER A 246 -5.26 19.95 -17.22
C SER A 246 -4.41 19.51 -18.41
N ARG A 247 -4.32 18.20 -18.68
CA ARG A 247 -3.58 17.64 -19.83
C ARG A 247 -4.27 17.96 -21.15
N ASN A 248 -5.60 17.88 -21.22
CA ASN A 248 -6.37 18.20 -22.42
C ASN A 248 -6.42 19.70 -22.69
N GLY A 249 -6.49 20.53 -21.65
CA GLY A 249 -6.39 21.99 -21.75
C GLY A 249 -5.07 22.45 -22.32
N LYS A 250 -3.95 21.80 -21.95
CA LYS A 250 -2.63 22.06 -22.56
C LYS A 250 -2.55 21.64 -24.04
N LYS A 251 -3.25 20.58 -24.45
CA LYS A 251 -3.32 20.17 -25.87
C LYS A 251 -4.16 21.16 -26.71
N ARG A 252 -5.28 21.65 -26.20
CA ARG A 252 -6.11 22.67 -26.89
C ARG A 252 -5.37 24.00 -27.05
N LYS A 253 -4.71 24.48 -25.99
CA LYS A 253 -3.92 25.73 -26.05
C LYS A 253 -2.69 25.64 -26.98
N LYS A 254 -2.08 24.46 -27.15
CA LYS A 254 -0.88 24.29 -28.01
C LYS A 254 -1.24 24.26 -29.51
N GLY A 255 -2.46 23.88 -29.88
CA GLY A 255 -2.95 23.93 -31.27
C GLY A 255 -3.52 25.29 -31.68
N GLU A 256 -4.13 26.02 -30.74
CA GLU A 256 -4.71 27.35 -30.99
C GLU A 256 -3.66 28.49 -30.95
N SER A 257 -2.52 28.29 -30.31
CA SER A 257 -1.55 29.37 -30.03
C SER A 257 -0.65 29.75 -31.20
N LEU A 258 -0.52 28.94 -32.24
CA LEU A 258 0.38 29.24 -33.38
C LEU A 258 -0.28 30.08 -34.48
N LEU A 259 -1.58 30.10 -34.61
CA LEU A 259 -2.35 30.82 -35.63
C LEU A 259 -3.25 31.91 -35.06
N SER A 260 -3.49 31.93 -33.72
CA SER A 260 -4.53 32.76 -33.10
C SER A 260 -4.28 34.28 -33.08
N GLY A 261 -3.03 34.71 -33.33
CA GLY A 261 -2.69 36.15 -33.38
C GLY A 261 -2.90 36.81 -34.74
N LYS A 262 -2.77 36.06 -35.82
CA LYS A 262 -2.83 36.58 -37.20
C LYS A 262 -4.09 36.14 -37.96
N LEU A 263 -4.64 34.97 -37.65
CA LEU A 263 -5.80 34.45 -38.36
C LEU A 263 -7.08 35.22 -37.96
N THR A 264 -7.79 35.75 -38.91
CA THR A 264 -9.13 36.28 -38.74
C THR A 264 -10.15 35.22 -39.23
N PRO A 265 -10.81 34.48 -38.33
CA PRO A 265 -11.63 33.31 -38.68
C PRO A 265 -12.94 33.68 -39.36
N ALA A 266 -13.52 32.75 -40.13
CA ALA A 266 -14.86 32.77 -40.56
C ALA A 266 -15.88 32.51 -39.43
N GLN A 267 -17.11 32.98 -39.52
CA GLN A 267 -18.17 32.72 -38.57
C GLN A 267 -18.68 31.25 -38.62
N SER A 268 -18.69 30.66 -39.82
CA SER A 268 -19.06 29.26 -39.99
C SER A 268 -18.02 28.33 -39.40
N ARG A 269 -18.48 27.30 -38.70
CA ARG A 269 -17.66 26.24 -38.20
C ARG A 269 -17.55 25.01 -39.10
N ASN A 270 -18.19 25.09 -40.31
CA ASN A 270 -18.14 23.99 -41.27
C ASN A 270 -16.92 24.16 -42.20
N PRO A 271 -15.87 23.33 -42.07
CA PRO A 271 -14.64 23.46 -42.86
C PRO A 271 -14.85 23.26 -44.36
N LYS A 272 -15.92 22.58 -44.80
CA LYS A 272 -16.25 22.35 -46.20
C LYS A 272 -16.88 23.59 -46.87
N LYS A 273 -17.35 24.59 -46.09
CA LYS A 273 -17.95 25.81 -46.57
C LYS A 273 -17.02 27.01 -46.41
N ASN A 274 -15.90 26.84 -45.67
CA ASN A 274 -14.99 27.94 -45.38
C ASN A 274 -13.86 28.03 -46.40
N GLU A 275 -13.56 29.24 -46.77
CA GLU A 275 -12.40 29.60 -47.62
C GLU A 275 -11.34 30.29 -46.78
N LEU A 276 -10.08 29.95 -46.99
CA LEU A 276 -8.94 30.61 -46.35
C LEU A 276 -8.14 31.39 -47.38
N TYR A 277 -8.04 32.68 -47.16
CA TYR A 277 -7.24 33.62 -47.98
C TYR A 277 -5.92 33.88 -47.26
N LEU A 278 -4.83 33.55 -47.92
CA LEU A 278 -3.47 33.90 -47.48
C LEU A 278 -3.09 35.22 -48.18
N VAL A 279 -2.69 36.21 -47.40
CA VAL A 279 -2.32 37.53 -47.88
C VAL A 279 -0.93 37.92 -47.37
N GLU A 280 -0.19 38.65 -48.20
CA GLU A 280 1.17 39.09 -47.87
C GLU A 280 1.10 40.32 -46.93
N GLY A 281 1.55 40.13 -45.69
CA GLY A 281 1.70 41.20 -44.70
C GLY A 281 0.39 41.78 -44.13
N ASP A 282 0.55 42.55 -43.04
CA ASP A 282 -0.57 43.05 -42.25
C ASP A 282 -1.37 44.15 -43.00
N SER A 283 -0.74 44.88 -43.92
CA SER A 283 -1.43 45.93 -44.74
C SER A 283 -2.46 45.32 -45.68
N ALA A 284 -2.10 44.31 -46.45
CA ALA A 284 -3.02 43.57 -47.30
C ALA A 284 -4.05 42.80 -46.50
N GLY A 285 -3.64 42.28 -45.35
CA GLY A 285 -4.52 41.64 -44.37
C GLY A 285 -5.63 42.59 -43.88
N GLY A 286 -5.35 43.86 -43.65
CA GLY A 286 -6.30 44.88 -43.25
C GLY A 286 -7.39 45.11 -44.29
N SER A 287 -6.99 45.31 -45.53
CA SER A 287 -7.95 45.52 -46.66
C SER A 287 -8.78 44.25 -46.94
N ALA A 288 -8.15 43.05 -46.91
CA ALA A 288 -8.85 41.79 -47.09
C ALA A 288 -9.91 41.52 -45.95
N LYS A 289 -9.59 41.89 -44.72
CA LYS A 289 -10.51 41.77 -43.60
C LYS A 289 -11.78 42.63 -43.74
N GLN A 290 -11.66 43.79 -44.41
CA GLN A 290 -12.81 44.69 -44.67
C GLN A 290 -13.67 44.20 -45.84
N GLY A 291 -13.08 43.66 -46.91
CA GLY A 291 -13.75 43.23 -48.11
C GLY A 291 -14.33 41.81 -48.10
N ARG A 292 -13.98 40.96 -47.12
CA ARG A 292 -14.38 39.54 -47.06
C ARG A 292 -15.85 39.32 -46.73
N ASP A 293 -16.42 38.22 -47.16
CA ASP A 293 -17.64 37.70 -46.55
C ASP A 293 -17.30 36.96 -45.20
N ARG A 294 -17.68 37.61 -44.10
CA ARG A 294 -17.41 37.12 -42.75
C ARG A 294 -18.06 35.77 -42.45
N LYS A 295 -19.08 35.37 -43.19
CA LYS A 295 -19.80 34.12 -42.94
C LYS A 295 -18.93 32.90 -43.20
N PHE A 296 -18.13 32.90 -44.28
CA PHE A 296 -17.38 31.74 -44.69
C PHE A 296 -15.92 32.02 -45.12
N GLN A 297 -15.49 33.29 -45.18
CA GLN A 297 -14.12 33.65 -45.54
C GLN A 297 -13.27 34.00 -44.35
N ALA A 298 -12.10 33.32 -44.23
CA ALA A 298 -11.09 33.58 -43.21
C ALA A 298 -9.85 34.19 -43.88
N ILE A 299 -9.15 35.11 -43.18
CA ILE A 299 -7.92 35.77 -43.66
C ILE A 299 -6.74 35.44 -42.77
N LEU A 300 -5.64 35.06 -43.33
CA LEU A 300 -4.36 34.84 -42.67
C LEU A 300 -3.26 35.65 -43.36
N PRO A 301 -2.79 36.77 -42.76
CA PRO A 301 -1.59 37.44 -43.15
C PRO A 301 -0.35 36.59 -42.87
N LEU A 302 0.54 36.46 -43.82
CA LEU A 302 1.81 35.74 -43.68
C LEU A 302 2.92 36.63 -43.12
#